data_3b1ad1ecf41b8ced343219d3ba46960a
#
_entry.id   3b1ad1ecf41b8ced343219d3ba46960a
#
_cell.length_a   1.000
_cell.length_b   1.000
_cell.length_c   1.000
_cell.angle_alpha   90.00
_cell.angle_beta   90.00
_cell.angle_gamma   90.00
#
_symmetry.space_group_name_H-M   'P 1'
#
loop_
_entity.id
_entity.type
_entity.pdbx_description
1 polymer ?
#
loop_
_entity_poly.entity_id
_entity_poly.type
_entity_poly.pdbx_seq_one_letter_code
_entity_poly.pdbx_strand_id
1 'polypeptide(L)'
;MISLSVDLGTRTYPIHIGHGILGDAALYAPLIKGRRVAVVTNDIVGPLYAQPVCAALERAGAAPLVIELPDGEAHKNAQTLDRIYAGLLSAQCDRKTVLVALGGGVVGDMTGFAAATYMRGIDFIQIPTTLLAQVDSSVGGKTGINHPLGKNMIGAFHQPRAVIADLAALDTLPPRELSAGLAEVVKHGMIADREFFDWCEANVQALCARAPEAVLHAVRRSCEIKAAVVHADEREGGVRAETWMAFHGWVTRHSCMRCAVVAHGEGHGLPAATEFSPPESKGMWAPGRKRPGRNVDPAGNCQFYGDSSQKLPIGGPDWW
;
A
#
# COMPACT_ATOMS: atom_id res chain seq x y z
N MET A 1 19.66 -7.36 -2.93
CA MET A 1 18.47 -6.88 -3.65
C MET A 1 17.71 -8.07 -4.23
N ILE A 2 16.39 -8.06 -4.13
CA ILE A 2 15.46 -9.07 -4.68
C ILE A 2 14.54 -8.35 -5.66
N SER A 3 14.17 -9.00 -6.76
CA SER A 3 13.21 -8.47 -7.71
C SER A 3 12.05 -9.45 -7.88
N LEU A 4 10.83 -8.97 -7.67
CA LEU A 4 9.58 -9.66 -7.93
C LEU A 4 8.93 -9.08 -9.17
N SER A 5 7.97 -9.79 -9.77
CA SER A 5 7.20 -9.31 -10.92
C SER A 5 5.71 -9.33 -10.61
N VAL A 6 5.02 -8.24 -10.89
CA VAL A 6 3.56 -8.20 -10.92
C VAL A 6 3.14 -8.45 -12.37
N ASP A 7 2.66 -9.65 -12.65
CA ASP A 7 2.31 -10.07 -14.01
C ASP A 7 0.91 -9.57 -14.41
N LEU A 8 0.89 -8.62 -15.34
CA LEU A 8 -0.30 -8.02 -15.92
C LEU A 8 -0.22 -7.99 -17.46
N GLY A 9 0.45 -9.00 -18.04
CA GLY A 9 0.68 -9.09 -19.47
C GLY A 9 1.54 -7.93 -19.98
N THR A 10 1.03 -7.10 -20.87
CA THR A 10 1.78 -5.94 -21.43
C THR A 10 2.06 -4.83 -20.41
N ARG A 11 1.44 -4.88 -19.24
CA ARG A 11 1.60 -3.91 -18.15
C ARG A 11 2.37 -4.49 -16.95
N THR A 12 3.02 -5.64 -17.14
CA THR A 12 3.89 -6.27 -16.14
C THR A 12 4.99 -5.31 -15.71
N TYR A 13 5.24 -5.24 -14.39
CA TYR A 13 6.27 -4.37 -13.83
C TYR A 13 7.04 -5.04 -12.68
N PRO A 14 8.31 -4.66 -12.45
CA PRO A 14 9.11 -5.18 -11.37
C PRO A 14 8.84 -4.45 -10.04
N ILE A 15 9.01 -5.20 -8.93
CA ILE A 15 9.18 -4.66 -7.58
C ILE A 15 10.61 -5.01 -7.15
N HIS A 16 11.46 -4.00 -6.98
CA HIS A 16 12.81 -4.15 -6.46
C HIS A 16 12.81 -3.90 -4.95
N ILE A 17 13.30 -4.85 -4.18
CA ILE A 17 13.35 -4.78 -2.71
C ILE A 17 14.80 -4.93 -2.29
N GLY A 18 15.33 -3.99 -1.51
CA GLY A 18 16.69 -4.03 -1.03
C GLY A 18 16.95 -2.99 0.03
N HIS A 19 18.18 -2.95 0.54
CA HIS A 19 18.61 -1.98 1.54
C HIS A 19 19.61 -1.02 0.89
N GLY A 20 19.39 0.30 0.98
CA GLY A 20 20.25 1.32 0.42
C GLY A 20 20.25 1.42 -1.11
N ILE A 21 19.13 1.03 -1.75
CA ILE A 21 19.04 0.93 -3.23
C ILE A 21 18.55 2.22 -3.91
N LEU A 22 18.11 3.25 -3.18
CA LEU A 22 17.62 4.51 -3.75
C LEU A 22 18.64 5.21 -4.65
N GLY A 23 19.92 5.07 -4.32
CA GLY A 23 21.02 5.65 -5.08
C GLY A 23 21.45 4.85 -6.31
N ASP A 24 20.86 3.70 -6.62
CA ASP A 24 21.27 2.87 -7.77
C ASP A 24 20.67 3.38 -9.07
N ALA A 25 21.48 4.05 -9.88
CA ALA A 25 21.07 4.58 -11.19
C ALA A 25 20.61 3.50 -12.17
N ALA A 26 21.05 2.26 -12.02
CA ALA A 26 20.68 1.16 -12.90
C ALA A 26 19.20 0.80 -12.81
N LEU A 27 18.55 1.06 -11.64
CA LEU A 27 17.12 0.84 -11.45
C LEU A 27 16.25 1.83 -12.22
N TYR A 28 16.78 3.04 -12.46
CA TYR A 28 16.04 4.12 -13.15
C TYR A 28 16.33 4.18 -14.64
N ALA A 29 17.56 3.92 -15.03
CA ALA A 29 18.03 4.15 -16.41
C ALA A 29 17.16 3.52 -17.51
N PRO A 30 16.65 2.28 -17.39
CA PRO A 30 15.77 1.69 -18.41
C PRO A 30 14.43 2.41 -18.56
N LEU A 31 13.96 3.08 -17.50
CA LEU A 31 12.62 3.68 -17.39
C LEU A 31 12.60 5.15 -17.84
N ILE A 32 13.73 5.85 -17.72
CA ILE A 32 13.80 7.31 -17.90
C ILE A 32 14.66 7.77 -19.09
N LYS A 33 15.23 6.85 -19.86
CA LYS A 33 16.18 7.18 -20.96
C LYS A 33 15.63 8.24 -21.90
N GLY A 34 16.29 9.41 -21.95
CA GLY A 34 15.91 10.53 -22.82
C GLY A 34 14.57 11.21 -22.46
N ARG A 35 14.07 11.01 -21.24
CA ARG A 35 12.78 11.52 -20.78
C ARG A 35 12.98 12.58 -19.69
N ARG A 36 12.03 13.52 -19.59
CA ARG A 36 11.92 14.41 -18.42
C ARG A 36 11.45 13.61 -17.23
N VAL A 37 11.92 13.98 -16.04
CA VAL A 37 11.54 13.33 -14.77
C VAL A 37 11.07 14.39 -13.78
N ALA A 38 9.96 14.13 -13.11
CA ALA A 38 9.52 14.94 -11.98
C ALA A 38 9.35 14.05 -10.74
N VAL A 39 10.08 14.36 -9.69
CA VAL A 39 9.99 13.70 -8.38
C VAL A 39 8.97 14.42 -7.55
N VAL A 40 7.89 13.73 -7.17
CA VAL A 40 6.88 14.23 -6.25
C VAL A 40 7.15 13.63 -4.88
N THR A 41 7.30 14.48 -3.89
CA THR A 41 7.58 14.09 -2.50
C THR A 41 6.82 15.00 -1.53
N ASN A 42 7.03 14.86 -0.23
CA ASN A 42 6.48 15.78 0.77
C ASN A 42 7.60 16.42 1.61
N ASP A 43 7.22 17.42 2.40
CA ASP A 43 8.09 18.22 3.26
C ASP A 43 8.80 17.43 4.39
N ILE A 44 8.36 16.19 4.68
CA ILE A 44 9.01 15.28 5.63
C ILE A 44 9.99 14.33 4.94
N VAL A 45 9.57 13.72 3.83
CA VAL A 45 10.35 12.69 3.12
C VAL A 45 11.40 13.31 2.19
N GLY A 46 11.09 14.46 1.57
CA GLY A 46 11.97 15.18 0.66
C GLY A 46 13.35 15.45 1.25
N PRO A 47 13.47 16.08 2.42
CA PRO A 47 14.76 16.34 3.08
C PRO A 47 15.58 15.09 3.39
N LEU A 48 14.94 13.94 3.58
CA LEU A 48 15.61 12.68 3.93
C LEU A 48 16.11 11.92 2.70
N TYR A 49 15.34 11.90 1.62
CA TYR A 49 15.55 10.92 0.54
C TYR A 49 15.57 11.51 -0.87
N ALA A 50 15.20 12.78 -1.08
CA ALA A 50 15.18 13.35 -2.43
C ALA A 50 16.59 13.45 -3.05
N GLN A 51 17.59 13.80 -2.24
CA GLN A 51 18.97 13.98 -2.73
C GLN A 51 19.56 12.70 -3.34
N PRO A 52 19.58 11.52 -2.69
CA PRO A 52 20.12 10.31 -3.30
C PRO A 52 19.32 9.84 -4.51
N VAL A 53 17.99 10.05 -4.55
CA VAL A 53 17.15 9.74 -5.72
C VAL A 53 17.47 10.66 -6.87
N CYS A 54 17.51 11.97 -6.67
CA CYS A 54 17.86 12.93 -7.72
C CYS A 54 19.26 12.68 -8.29
N ALA A 55 20.25 12.43 -7.44
CA ALA A 55 21.60 12.10 -7.88
C ALA A 55 21.66 10.80 -8.71
N ALA A 56 20.83 9.79 -8.38
CA ALA A 56 20.72 8.57 -9.18
C ALA A 56 20.07 8.83 -10.55
N LEU A 57 19.00 9.64 -10.57
CA LEU A 57 18.33 10.06 -11.81
C LEU A 57 19.25 10.88 -12.72
N GLU A 58 20.07 11.76 -12.16
CA GLU A 58 21.09 12.54 -12.89
C GLU A 58 22.14 11.62 -13.51
N ARG A 59 22.67 10.65 -12.75
CA ARG A 59 23.60 9.63 -13.29
C ARG A 59 22.95 8.76 -14.36
N ALA A 60 21.63 8.56 -14.30
CA ALA A 60 20.86 7.87 -15.33
C ALA A 60 20.52 8.76 -16.55
N GLY A 61 20.97 10.04 -16.55
CA GLY A 61 20.85 10.95 -17.69
C GLY A 61 19.60 11.83 -17.70
N ALA A 62 18.92 12.03 -16.55
CA ALA A 62 17.80 12.95 -16.41
C ALA A 62 18.18 14.17 -15.54
N ALA A 63 17.47 15.30 -15.72
CA ALA A 63 17.49 16.44 -14.82
C ALA A 63 16.13 16.47 -14.09
N PRO A 64 16.04 15.96 -12.86
CA PRO A 64 14.76 15.85 -12.18
C PRO A 64 14.23 17.19 -11.69
N LEU A 65 12.95 17.46 -11.94
CA LEU A 65 12.19 18.49 -11.24
C LEU A 65 11.71 17.90 -9.92
N VAL A 66 11.81 18.63 -8.81
CA VAL A 66 11.24 18.24 -7.52
C VAL A 66 9.98 19.05 -7.24
N ILE A 67 8.88 18.36 -6.94
CA ILE A 67 7.59 18.95 -6.55
C ILE A 67 7.30 18.50 -5.13
N GLU A 68 7.33 19.43 -4.18
CA GLU A 68 7.10 19.16 -2.77
C GLU A 68 5.64 19.44 -2.39
N LEU A 69 5.04 18.50 -1.67
CA LEU A 69 3.67 18.55 -1.16
C LEU A 69 3.70 18.65 0.38
N PRO A 70 2.64 19.17 1.00
CA PRO A 70 2.50 19.06 2.44
C PRO A 70 2.23 17.61 2.85
N ASP A 71 2.77 17.19 4.00
CA ASP A 71 2.57 15.85 4.55
C ASP A 71 1.16 15.65 5.12
N GLY A 72 0.69 14.41 5.06
CA GLY A 72 -0.48 13.92 5.78
C GLY A 72 -1.73 13.70 4.93
N GLU A 73 -2.59 12.83 5.45
CA GLU A 73 -3.84 12.37 4.80
C GLU A 73 -4.82 13.54 4.53
N ALA A 74 -4.78 14.60 5.34
CA ALA A 74 -5.62 15.80 5.14
C ALA A 74 -5.32 16.52 3.81
N HIS A 75 -4.12 16.32 3.29
CA HIS A 75 -3.65 16.91 2.04
C HIS A 75 -3.85 16.00 0.81
N LYS A 76 -4.41 14.81 0.98
CA LYS A 76 -4.77 13.90 -0.11
C LYS A 76 -6.05 14.37 -0.81
N ASN A 77 -6.01 15.49 -1.50
CA ASN A 77 -7.19 16.17 -2.06
C ASN A 77 -6.91 16.85 -3.41
N ALA A 78 -7.96 17.36 -4.06
CA ALA A 78 -7.87 18.01 -5.37
C ALA A 78 -6.98 19.25 -5.37
N GLN A 79 -6.96 20.03 -4.28
CA GLN A 79 -6.14 21.24 -4.20
C GLN A 79 -4.64 20.90 -4.19
N THR A 80 -4.24 19.86 -3.48
CA THR A 80 -2.85 19.41 -3.47
C THR A 80 -2.48 18.71 -4.78
N LEU A 81 -3.41 17.98 -5.39
CA LEU A 81 -3.23 17.40 -6.72
C LEU A 81 -2.94 18.48 -7.78
N ASP A 82 -3.64 19.63 -7.71
CA ASP A 82 -3.42 20.76 -8.61
C ASP A 82 -2.01 21.33 -8.51
N ARG A 83 -1.35 21.27 -7.34
CA ARG A 83 0.06 21.67 -7.21
C ARG A 83 0.99 20.79 -8.07
N ILE A 84 0.70 19.49 -8.18
CA ILE A 84 1.47 18.60 -9.07
C ILE A 84 1.28 19.05 -10.51
N TYR A 85 0.05 19.30 -10.95
CA TYR A 85 -0.21 19.77 -12.31
C TYR A 85 0.45 21.12 -12.60
N ALA A 86 0.33 22.08 -11.69
CA ALA A 86 0.95 23.40 -11.81
C ALA A 86 2.49 23.29 -11.99
N GLY A 87 3.12 22.44 -11.17
CA GLY A 87 4.56 22.16 -11.29
C GLY A 87 4.95 21.56 -12.66
N LEU A 88 4.20 20.56 -13.11
CA LEU A 88 4.42 19.92 -14.39
C LEU A 88 4.23 20.87 -15.59
N LEU A 89 3.15 21.68 -15.57
CA LEU A 89 2.82 22.63 -16.62
C LEU A 89 3.83 23.78 -16.67
N SER A 90 4.21 24.33 -15.53
CA SER A 90 5.23 25.38 -15.43
C SER A 90 6.59 24.93 -15.96
N ALA A 91 6.95 23.67 -15.72
CA ALA A 91 8.17 23.07 -16.25
C ALA A 91 8.02 22.56 -17.69
N GLN A 92 6.90 22.79 -18.35
CA GLN A 92 6.61 22.31 -19.70
C GLN A 92 6.85 20.81 -19.88
N CYS A 93 6.45 20.01 -18.88
CA CYS A 93 6.50 18.56 -18.95
C CYS A 93 5.57 18.03 -20.04
N ASP A 94 6.07 17.12 -20.87
CA ASP A 94 5.34 16.54 -21.99
C ASP A 94 4.78 15.14 -21.65
N ARG A 95 4.12 14.50 -22.62
CA ARG A 95 3.58 13.14 -22.45
C ARG A 95 4.61 12.03 -22.30
N LYS A 96 5.89 12.31 -22.51
CA LYS A 96 6.99 11.36 -22.28
C LYS A 96 7.58 11.52 -20.88
N THR A 97 7.17 12.51 -20.13
CA THR A 97 7.62 12.74 -18.76
C THR A 97 7.31 11.51 -17.89
N VAL A 98 8.22 11.19 -16.98
CA VAL A 98 8.03 10.14 -15.96
C VAL A 98 7.87 10.80 -14.60
N LEU A 99 6.82 10.45 -13.87
CA LEU A 99 6.69 10.85 -12.47
C LEU A 99 7.41 9.84 -11.56
N VAL A 100 8.03 10.31 -10.50
CA VAL A 100 8.60 9.47 -9.44
C VAL A 100 7.90 9.84 -8.13
N ALA A 101 7.12 8.93 -7.59
CA ALA A 101 6.44 9.09 -6.31
C ALA A 101 7.40 8.67 -5.19
N LEU A 102 8.00 9.62 -4.49
CA LEU A 102 8.91 9.38 -3.38
C LEU A 102 8.20 9.70 -2.06
N GLY A 103 7.64 8.70 -1.38
CA GLY A 103 6.90 8.92 -0.14
C GLY A 103 6.05 7.75 0.32
N GLY A 104 5.20 7.97 1.30
CA GLY A 104 4.19 7.03 1.75
C GLY A 104 3.01 6.89 0.79
N GLY A 105 1.95 6.18 1.24
CA GLY A 105 0.76 5.92 0.42
C GLY A 105 0.07 7.17 -0.11
N VAL A 106 0.03 8.27 0.65
CA VAL A 106 -0.57 9.54 0.22
C VAL A 106 0.15 10.10 -1.02
N VAL A 107 1.49 10.16 -0.98
CA VAL A 107 2.30 10.63 -2.11
C VAL A 107 2.16 9.67 -3.30
N GLY A 108 2.20 8.36 -3.04
CA GLY A 108 2.04 7.33 -4.07
C GLY A 108 0.72 7.44 -4.82
N ASP A 109 -0.38 7.52 -4.08
CA ASP A 109 -1.74 7.60 -4.64
C ASP A 109 -1.96 8.89 -5.44
N MET A 110 -1.55 10.03 -4.90
CA MET A 110 -1.69 11.33 -5.57
C MET A 110 -0.83 11.42 -6.82
N THR A 111 0.41 10.98 -6.76
CA THR A 111 1.33 10.99 -7.91
C THR A 111 0.85 10.04 -9.01
N GLY A 112 0.41 8.83 -8.62
CA GLY A 112 -0.16 7.87 -9.56
C GLY A 112 -1.43 8.39 -10.23
N PHE A 113 -2.30 9.09 -9.49
CA PHE A 113 -3.50 9.70 -10.06
C PHE A 113 -3.16 10.92 -10.94
N ALA A 114 -2.16 11.73 -10.55
CA ALA A 114 -1.63 12.77 -11.43
C ALA A 114 -1.08 12.16 -12.73
N ALA A 115 -0.32 11.07 -12.64
CA ALA A 115 0.20 10.36 -13.82
C ALA A 115 -0.92 9.82 -14.71
N ALA A 116 -1.99 9.27 -14.13
CA ALA A 116 -3.13 8.73 -14.89
C ALA A 116 -3.88 9.82 -15.68
N THR A 117 -3.92 11.04 -15.18
CA THR A 117 -4.76 12.11 -15.72
C THR A 117 -3.97 13.17 -16.52
N TYR A 118 -2.72 13.46 -16.13
CA TYR A 118 -1.87 14.39 -16.86
C TYR A 118 -1.64 13.91 -18.29
N MET A 119 -1.89 14.78 -19.28
CA MET A 119 -1.78 14.46 -20.70
C MET A 119 -2.53 13.17 -21.13
N ARG A 120 -3.55 12.74 -20.38
CA ARG A 120 -4.34 11.49 -20.55
C ARG A 120 -3.56 10.20 -20.24
N GLY A 121 -2.53 10.31 -19.45
CA GLY A 121 -1.71 9.19 -18.98
C GLY A 121 -0.24 9.36 -19.34
N ILE A 122 0.60 9.36 -18.30
CA ILE A 122 2.05 9.30 -18.40
C ILE A 122 2.57 8.22 -17.46
N ASP A 123 3.81 7.76 -17.68
CA ASP A 123 4.42 6.74 -16.85
C ASP A 123 4.78 7.28 -15.45
N PHE A 124 4.77 6.39 -14.45
CA PHE A 124 5.30 6.73 -13.13
C PHE A 124 6.04 5.55 -12.49
N ILE A 125 6.90 5.87 -11.52
CA ILE A 125 7.68 4.95 -10.68
C ILE A 125 7.27 5.20 -9.24
N GLN A 126 7.10 4.16 -8.44
CA GLN A 126 6.85 4.27 -7.02
C GLN A 126 8.10 3.98 -6.19
N ILE A 127 8.41 4.86 -5.24
CA ILE A 127 9.44 4.70 -4.22
C ILE A 127 8.75 4.81 -2.85
N PRO A 128 8.17 3.71 -2.35
CA PRO A 128 7.44 3.71 -1.08
C PRO A 128 8.41 3.83 0.11
N THR A 129 8.19 4.80 0.98
CA THR A 129 9.07 5.08 2.15
C THR A 129 8.45 4.67 3.49
N THR A 130 7.21 4.21 3.52
CA THR A 130 6.56 3.62 4.70
C THR A 130 6.36 2.13 4.53
N LEU A 131 6.36 1.37 5.63
CA LEU A 131 6.13 -0.09 5.55
C LEU A 131 4.78 -0.40 4.91
N LEU A 132 3.71 0.32 5.31
CA LEU A 132 2.38 0.18 4.72
C LEU A 132 2.41 0.35 3.18
N ALA A 133 3.15 1.36 2.70
CA ALA A 133 3.26 1.58 1.27
C ALA A 133 4.09 0.50 0.58
N GLN A 134 5.16 0.00 1.21
CA GLN A 134 6.00 -1.07 0.66
C GLN A 134 5.24 -2.38 0.49
N VAL A 135 4.35 -2.72 1.45
CA VAL A 135 3.67 -4.04 1.45
C VAL A 135 2.28 -4.02 0.80
N ASP A 136 1.64 -2.86 0.67
CA ASP A 136 0.26 -2.78 0.18
C ASP A 136 0.04 -1.70 -0.88
N SER A 137 0.07 -0.40 -0.53
CA SER A 137 -0.47 0.64 -1.41
C SER A 137 0.34 0.88 -2.70
N SER A 138 1.62 0.54 -2.75
CA SER A 138 2.43 0.64 -3.97
C SER A 138 2.16 -0.47 -5.00
N VAL A 139 1.39 -1.51 -4.63
CA VAL A 139 1.12 -2.68 -5.48
C VAL A 139 -0.35 -2.74 -5.87
N GLY A 140 -0.61 -2.76 -7.19
CA GLY A 140 -1.97 -2.91 -7.72
C GLY A 140 -2.54 -1.67 -8.40
N GLY A 141 -1.77 -0.57 -8.44
CA GLY A 141 -2.11 0.60 -9.27
C GLY A 141 -3.37 1.36 -8.85
N LYS A 142 -3.88 1.14 -7.64
CA LYS A 142 -4.96 1.98 -7.10
C LYS A 142 -4.39 3.35 -6.76
N THR A 143 -4.89 4.37 -7.44
CA THR A 143 -4.43 5.75 -7.26
C THR A 143 -5.63 6.65 -7.08
N GLY A 144 -5.50 7.71 -6.30
CA GLY A 144 -6.64 8.58 -6.07
C GLY A 144 -6.46 9.62 -4.98
N ILE A 145 -7.53 10.36 -4.77
CA ILE A 145 -7.64 11.42 -3.79
C ILE A 145 -8.92 11.28 -2.96
N ASN A 146 -8.94 11.95 -1.83
CA ASN A 146 -10.10 12.06 -0.96
C ASN A 146 -11.02 13.22 -1.41
N HIS A 147 -12.28 13.04 -1.11
CA HIS A 147 -13.31 14.09 -1.20
C HIS A 147 -13.94 14.29 0.19
N PRO A 148 -14.46 15.48 0.54
CA PRO A 148 -15.14 15.67 1.83
C PRO A 148 -16.27 14.66 2.13
N LEU A 149 -16.88 14.10 1.09
CA LEU A 149 -17.95 13.10 1.20
C LEU A 149 -17.46 11.65 1.22
N GLY A 150 -16.17 11.38 1.01
CA GLY A 150 -15.66 10.00 1.03
C GLY A 150 -14.19 9.89 0.75
N LYS A 151 -13.52 8.92 1.41
CA LYS A 151 -12.10 8.62 1.18
C LYS A 151 -11.90 7.81 -0.09
N ASN A 152 -10.85 8.15 -0.87
CA ASN A 152 -10.42 7.41 -2.06
C ASN A 152 -11.51 7.24 -3.16
N MET A 153 -12.52 8.10 -3.17
CA MET A 153 -13.66 7.99 -4.10
C MET A 153 -13.36 8.52 -5.50
N ILE A 154 -12.27 9.27 -5.65
CA ILE A 154 -11.85 9.86 -6.92
C ILE A 154 -10.47 9.31 -7.27
N GLY A 155 -10.37 8.54 -8.33
CA GLY A 155 -9.11 7.88 -8.68
C GLY A 155 -9.13 7.14 -10.00
N ALA A 156 -8.05 6.43 -10.25
CA ALA A 156 -7.86 5.58 -11.43
C ALA A 156 -7.04 4.35 -11.09
N PHE A 157 -7.27 3.25 -11.82
CA PHE A 157 -6.32 2.14 -11.87
C PHE A 157 -5.21 2.49 -12.86
N HIS A 158 -4.02 2.81 -12.34
CA HIS A 158 -2.86 3.16 -13.13
C HIS A 158 -1.61 2.46 -12.58
N GLN A 159 -1.10 1.49 -13.33
CA GLN A 159 0.03 0.67 -12.86
C GLN A 159 1.35 1.43 -12.98
N PRO A 160 2.25 1.34 -11.97
CA PRO A 160 3.58 1.90 -12.08
C PRO A 160 4.44 1.12 -13.08
N ARG A 161 5.52 1.74 -13.58
CA ARG A 161 6.52 1.07 -14.43
C ARG A 161 7.52 0.28 -13.61
N ALA A 162 7.70 0.61 -12.35
CA ALA A 162 8.46 -0.12 -11.34
C ALA A 162 8.09 0.36 -9.94
N VAL A 163 8.33 -0.50 -8.95
CA VAL A 163 8.33 -0.15 -7.51
C VAL A 163 9.74 -0.39 -6.99
N ILE A 164 10.31 0.59 -6.28
CA ILE A 164 11.64 0.52 -5.67
C ILE A 164 11.47 0.66 -4.16
N ALA A 165 11.38 -0.45 -3.46
CA ALA A 165 11.21 -0.53 -2.02
C ALA A 165 12.57 -0.62 -1.32
N ASP A 166 13.06 0.52 -0.86
CA ASP A 166 14.29 0.59 -0.06
C ASP A 166 13.96 0.38 1.41
N LEU A 167 14.47 -0.69 1.99
CA LEU A 167 14.24 -1.02 3.40
C LEU A 167 14.95 -0.03 4.34
N ALA A 168 16.02 0.65 3.90
CA ALA A 168 16.68 1.69 4.68
C ALA A 168 15.75 2.90 4.97
N ALA A 169 14.73 3.11 4.13
CA ALA A 169 13.72 4.15 4.38
C ALA A 169 12.91 3.89 5.66
N LEU A 170 12.85 2.64 6.12
CA LEU A 170 12.13 2.28 7.34
C LEU A 170 12.91 2.64 8.62
N ASP A 171 14.22 2.93 8.54
CA ASP A 171 15.04 3.28 9.70
C ASP A 171 14.60 4.61 10.32
N THR A 172 14.10 5.54 9.49
CA THR A 172 13.58 6.84 9.93
C THR A 172 12.07 6.86 10.16
N LEU A 173 11.39 5.72 9.89
CA LEU A 173 9.93 5.65 10.00
C LEU A 173 9.50 5.73 11.47
N PRO A 174 8.55 6.63 11.84
CA PRO A 174 8.03 6.69 13.20
C PRO A 174 7.43 5.34 13.65
N PRO A 175 7.53 4.98 14.95
CA PRO A 175 7.01 3.71 15.48
C PRO A 175 5.52 3.48 15.18
N ARG A 176 4.72 4.54 15.20
CA ARG A 176 3.28 4.48 14.86
C ARG A 176 3.06 4.02 13.42
N GLU A 177 3.83 4.55 12.48
CA GLU A 177 3.72 4.22 11.06
C GLU A 177 4.29 2.81 10.77
N LEU A 178 5.34 2.41 11.49
CA LEU A 178 5.82 1.03 11.45
C LEU A 178 4.72 0.05 11.91
N SER A 179 4.07 0.36 13.04
CA SER A 179 2.97 -0.48 13.58
C SER A 179 1.80 -0.60 12.61
N ALA A 180 1.45 0.50 11.92
CA ALA A 180 0.41 0.48 10.89
C ALA A 180 0.78 -0.46 9.72
N GLY A 181 2.03 -0.43 9.27
CA GLY A 181 2.53 -1.35 8.24
C GLY A 181 2.59 -2.81 8.71
N LEU A 182 3.01 -3.07 9.95
CA LEU A 182 3.03 -4.42 10.52
C LEU A 182 1.62 -5.02 10.62
N ALA A 183 0.60 -4.22 10.94
CA ALA A 183 -0.78 -4.69 10.92
C ALA A 183 -1.21 -5.21 9.53
N GLU A 184 -0.74 -4.55 8.47
CA GLU A 184 -1.00 -4.99 7.09
C GLU A 184 -0.21 -6.27 6.74
N VAL A 185 1.05 -6.38 7.17
CA VAL A 185 1.85 -7.61 7.02
C VAL A 185 1.13 -8.82 7.63
N VAL A 186 0.67 -8.68 8.88
CA VAL A 186 -0.09 -9.73 9.58
C VAL A 186 -1.39 -10.04 8.86
N LYS A 187 -2.10 -9.02 8.36
CA LYS A 187 -3.33 -9.20 7.56
C LYS A 187 -3.09 -10.08 6.33
N HIS A 188 -1.96 -9.90 5.62
CA HIS A 188 -1.61 -10.74 4.48
C HIS A 188 -1.49 -12.22 4.86
N GLY A 189 -0.81 -12.51 5.98
CA GLY A 189 -0.71 -13.88 6.52
C GLY A 189 -2.06 -14.47 6.88
N MET A 190 -2.89 -13.72 7.60
CA MET A 190 -4.21 -14.17 8.03
C MET A 190 -5.17 -14.50 6.88
N ILE A 191 -5.08 -13.76 5.77
CA ILE A 191 -6.01 -13.92 4.62
C ILE A 191 -5.51 -15.02 3.67
N ALA A 192 -4.22 -15.10 3.41
CA ALA A 192 -3.69 -15.82 2.26
C ALA A 192 -2.65 -16.88 2.60
N ASP A 193 -1.98 -16.82 3.76
CA ASP A 193 -0.82 -17.64 4.05
C ASP A 193 -0.66 -17.90 5.55
N ARG A 194 -1.14 -19.06 6.00
CA ARG A 194 -1.07 -19.46 7.41
C ARG A 194 0.36 -19.58 7.92
N GLU A 195 1.27 -20.10 7.12
CA GLU A 195 2.68 -20.27 7.52
C GLU A 195 3.35 -18.91 7.71
N PHE A 196 3.02 -17.96 6.85
CA PHE A 196 3.50 -16.58 6.99
C PHE A 196 2.92 -15.89 8.22
N PHE A 197 1.66 -16.15 8.55
CA PHE A 197 1.06 -15.64 9.80
C PHE A 197 1.80 -16.17 11.03
N ASP A 198 2.00 -17.49 11.11
CA ASP A 198 2.71 -18.14 12.22
C ASP A 198 4.18 -17.65 12.32
N TRP A 199 4.81 -17.39 11.16
CA TRP A 199 6.13 -16.78 11.10
C TRP A 199 6.14 -15.35 11.64
N CYS A 200 5.14 -14.52 11.31
CA CYS A 200 5.01 -13.15 11.85
C CYS A 200 4.89 -13.16 13.37
N GLU A 201 4.10 -14.06 13.92
CA GLU A 201 3.93 -14.22 15.37
C GLU A 201 5.28 -14.57 16.04
N ALA A 202 6.00 -15.55 15.48
CA ALA A 202 7.30 -15.98 16.01
C ALA A 202 8.40 -14.89 15.89
N ASN A 203 8.29 -13.96 14.95
CA ASN A 203 9.29 -12.94 14.66
C ASN A 203 8.86 -11.49 15.00
N VAL A 204 7.78 -11.31 15.75
CA VAL A 204 7.22 -9.98 16.04
C VAL A 204 8.25 -9.02 16.66
N GLN A 205 9.09 -9.50 17.57
CA GLN A 205 10.13 -8.67 18.20
C GLN A 205 11.20 -8.21 17.19
N ALA A 206 11.64 -9.11 16.30
CA ALA A 206 12.59 -8.79 15.25
C ALA A 206 12.00 -7.78 14.25
N LEU A 207 10.70 -7.90 13.91
CA LEU A 207 9.98 -6.95 13.06
C LEU A 207 9.86 -5.58 13.72
N CYS A 208 9.50 -5.52 15.00
CA CYS A 208 9.43 -4.26 15.75
C CYS A 208 10.82 -3.60 15.89
N ALA A 209 11.87 -4.40 16.05
CA ALA A 209 13.26 -3.94 16.09
C ALA A 209 13.83 -3.61 14.69
N ARG A 210 13.05 -3.77 13.63
CA ARG A 210 13.48 -3.57 12.23
C ARG A 210 14.69 -4.41 11.83
N ALA A 211 14.80 -5.64 12.36
CA ALA A 211 15.89 -6.53 11.99
C ALA A 211 15.88 -6.76 10.47
N PRO A 212 17.00 -6.51 9.75
CA PRO A 212 16.99 -6.41 8.28
C PRO A 212 16.44 -7.65 7.58
N GLU A 213 16.80 -8.85 8.05
CA GLU A 213 16.34 -10.11 7.45
C GLU A 213 14.84 -10.34 7.69
N ALA A 214 14.33 -10.00 8.89
CA ALA A 214 12.92 -10.13 9.21
C ALA A 214 12.08 -9.16 8.38
N VAL A 215 12.51 -7.91 8.27
CA VAL A 215 11.83 -6.89 7.45
C VAL A 215 11.86 -7.27 5.97
N LEU A 216 13.01 -7.73 5.45
CA LEU A 216 13.12 -8.18 4.06
C LEU A 216 12.16 -9.33 3.77
N HIS A 217 12.10 -10.33 4.66
CA HIS A 217 11.19 -11.46 4.51
C HIS A 217 9.72 -11.01 4.54
N ALA A 218 9.36 -10.16 5.49
CA ALA A 218 8.00 -9.63 5.63
C ALA A 218 7.56 -8.84 4.40
N VAL A 219 8.38 -7.89 3.93
CA VAL A 219 8.09 -7.07 2.74
C VAL A 219 8.00 -7.95 1.49
N ARG A 220 8.98 -8.83 1.28
CA ARG A 220 8.98 -9.76 0.15
C ARG A 220 7.70 -10.59 0.11
N ARG A 221 7.38 -11.29 1.21
CA ARG A 221 6.23 -12.21 1.24
C ARG A 221 4.90 -11.47 1.09
N SER A 222 4.77 -10.31 1.71
CA SER A 222 3.60 -9.43 1.51
C SER A 222 3.43 -9.01 0.05
N CYS A 223 4.52 -8.59 -0.61
CA CYS A 223 4.48 -8.23 -2.03
C CYS A 223 4.12 -9.43 -2.93
N GLU A 224 4.63 -10.64 -2.64
CA GLU A 224 4.27 -11.86 -3.38
C GLU A 224 2.77 -12.15 -3.26
N ILE A 225 2.20 -12.09 -2.05
CA ILE A 225 0.77 -12.28 -1.81
C ILE A 225 -0.04 -11.22 -2.54
N LYS A 226 0.34 -9.94 -2.41
CA LYS A 226 -0.37 -8.84 -3.04
C LYS A 226 -0.30 -8.93 -4.57
N ALA A 227 0.85 -9.25 -5.13
CA ALA A 227 1.02 -9.45 -6.59
C ALA A 227 0.12 -10.58 -7.12
N ALA A 228 0.00 -11.68 -6.39
CA ALA A 228 -0.89 -12.78 -6.76
C ALA A 228 -2.38 -12.37 -6.73
N VAL A 229 -2.79 -11.55 -5.75
CA VAL A 229 -4.15 -10.99 -5.67
C VAL A 229 -4.43 -10.06 -6.85
N VAL A 230 -3.51 -9.15 -7.16
CA VAL A 230 -3.62 -8.19 -8.26
C VAL A 230 -3.65 -8.90 -9.61
N HIS A 231 -2.80 -9.92 -9.81
CA HIS A 231 -2.81 -10.74 -11.02
C HIS A 231 -4.18 -11.41 -11.25
N ALA A 232 -4.80 -11.90 -10.18
CA ALA A 232 -6.08 -12.61 -10.26
C ALA A 232 -7.30 -11.68 -10.42
N ASP A 233 -7.24 -10.46 -9.90
CA ASP A 233 -8.37 -9.50 -9.90
C ASP A 233 -7.84 -8.06 -9.78
N GLU A 234 -7.29 -7.54 -10.88
CA GLU A 234 -6.66 -6.22 -10.93
C GLU A 234 -7.62 -5.06 -10.56
N ARG A 235 -8.89 -5.19 -10.91
CA ARG A 235 -9.90 -4.13 -10.74
C ARG A 235 -10.82 -4.35 -9.54
N GLU A 236 -10.51 -5.34 -8.73
CA GLU A 236 -11.31 -5.69 -7.54
C GLU A 236 -12.82 -5.88 -7.83
N GLY A 237 -13.14 -6.49 -8.97
CA GLY A 237 -14.51 -6.79 -9.36
C GLY A 237 -15.03 -8.13 -8.87
N GLY A 238 -14.22 -8.95 -8.21
CA GLY A 238 -14.53 -10.32 -7.84
C GLY A 238 -14.70 -10.57 -6.33
N VAL A 239 -15.06 -11.81 -6.01
CA VAL A 239 -15.28 -12.29 -4.62
C VAL A 239 -14.05 -12.12 -3.70
N ARG A 240 -12.84 -12.05 -4.27
CA ARG A 240 -11.60 -11.83 -3.50
C ARG A 240 -11.51 -10.42 -2.94
N ALA A 241 -12.00 -9.43 -3.66
CA ALA A 241 -12.08 -8.05 -3.17
C ALA A 241 -13.03 -7.95 -1.97
N GLU A 242 -14.17 -8.63 -2.01
CA GLU A 242 -15.13 -8.66 -0.89
C GLU A 242 -14.49 -9.26 0.36
N THR A 243 -13.75 -10.37 0.24
CA THR A 243 -13.06 -11.01 1.36
C THR A 243 -11.96 -10.12 1.94
N TRP A 244 -11.17 -9.47 1.07
CA TRP A 244 -10.08 -8.57 1.45
C TRP A 244 -10.60 -7.33 2.17
N MET A 245 -11.69 -6.73 1.69
CA MET A 245 -12.32 -5.55 2.30
C MET A 245 -13.06 -5.87 3.59
N ALA A 246 -13.78 -7.00 3.63
CA ALA A 246 -14.47 -7.45 4.84
C ALA A 246 -13.50 -7.68 6.00
N PHE A 247 -12.33 -8.26 5.69
CA PHE A 247 -11.29 -8.49 6.68
C PHE A 247 -10.59 -7.19 7.12
N HIS A 248 -10.34 -6.26 6.21
CA HIS A 248 -9.83 -4.93 6.56
C HIS A 248 -10.77 -4.20 7.55
N GLY A 249 -12.07 -4.26 7.31
CA GLY A 249 -13.08 -3.73 8.24
C GLY A 249 -13.12 -4.45 9.59
N TRP A 250 -12.75 -5.74 9.65
CA TRP A 250 -12.69 -6.52 10.87
C TRP A 250 -11.43 -6.17 11.69
N VAL A 251 -10.25 -6.15 11.07
CA VAL A 251 -8.96 -5.80 11.72
C VAL A 251 -8.98 -4.38 12.25
N THR A 252 -9.55 -3.43 11.51
CA THR A 252 -9.64 -2.03 11.97
C THR A 252 -10.63 -1.83 13.11
N ARG A 253 -11.68 -2.66 13.22
CA ARG A 253 -12.66 -2.60 14.32
C ARG A 253 -12.23 -3.34 15.58
N HIS A 254 -11.49 -4.43 15.43
CA HIS A 254 -11.03 -5.22 16.57
C HIS A 254 -9.59 -4.83 16.89
N SER A 255 -9.43 -3.74 17.62
CA SER A 255 -8.18 -3.11 18.10
C SER A 255 -7.15 -4.07 18.73
N CYS A 256 -7.40 -5.36 18.77
CA CYS A 256 -6.60 -6.37 19.45
C CYS A 256 -5.17 -6.45 18.91
N MET A 257 -4.96 -6.23 17.58
CA MET A 257 -3.60 -6.20 17.03
C MET A 257 -2.86 -4.89 17.32
N ARG A 258 -3.57 -3.76 17.43
CA ARG A 258 -2.96 -2.53 17.98
C ARG A 258 -2.44 -2.77 19.39
N CYS A 259 -3.16 -3.52 20.21
CA CYS A 259 -2.72 -3.90 21.56
C CYS A 259 -1.50 -4.84 21.52
N ALA A 260 -1.44 -5.82 20.63
CA ALA A 260 -0.31 -6.74 20.56
C ALA A 260 1.00 -6.06 20.08
N VAL A 261 0.91 -5.17 19.09
CA VAL A 261 2.07 -4.44 18.56
C VAL A 261 2.47 -3.27 19.47
N VAL A 262 1.50 -2.57 20.10
CA VAL A 262 1.76 -1.43 21.01
C VAL A 262 2.18 -1.91 22.40
N ALA A 263 1.62 -3.01 22.92
CA ALA A 263 1.99 -3.54 24.25
C ALA A 263 3.43 -4.03 24.33
N HIS A 264 4.04 -4.48 23.20
CA HIS A 264 5.46 -4.80 23.16
C HIS A 264 6.39 -3.58 23.19
N GLY A 265 5.90 -2.40 22.76
CA GLY A 265 6.65 -1.14 22.86
C GLY A 265 6.65 -0.51 24.26
N GLU A 266 5.65 -0.83 25.10
CA GLU A 266 5.47 -0.19 26.41
C GLU A 266 5.73 -1.10 27.63
N GLY A 267 6.23 -2.32 27.43
CA GLY A 267 6.68 -3.21 28.52
C GLY A 267 5.55 -3.80 29.39
N HIS A 268 4.31 -3.69 28.99
CA HIS A 268 3.17 -4.31 29.67
C HIS A 268 2.90 -5.72 29.12
N GLY A 269 3.00 -6.74 29.98
CA GLY A 269 2.82 -8.13 29.61
C GLY A 269 1.49 -8.41 28.89
N LEU A 270 1.55 -9.16 27.81
CA LEU A 270 0.38 -9.66 27.09
C LEU A 270 -0.50 -10.51 28.03
N PRO A 271 -1.83 -10.42 27.94
CA PRO A 271 -2.67 -11.49 28.43
C PRO A 271 -2.30 -12.79 27.69
N ALA A 272 -2.21 -13.90 28.42
CA ALA A 272 -1.81 -15.18 27.89
C ALA A 272 -2.60 -15.53 26.61
N ALA A 273 -1.91 -16.10 25.62
CA ALA A 273 -2.40 -16.44 24.28
C ALA A 273 -3.55 -17.48 24.21
N THR A 274 -4.32 -17.61 25.27
CA THR A 274 -5.35 -18.65 25.44
C THR A 274 -6.74 -18.31 24.88
N GLU A 275 -6.96 -17.10 24.35
CA GLU A 275 -8.28 -16.70 23.82
C GLU A 275 -8.34 -16.35 22.33
N PHE A 276 -7.25 -16.51 21.59
CA PHE A 276 -7.26 -16.32 20.13
C PHE A 276 -7.32 -17.64 19.39
N SER A 277 -8.53 -18.18 19.22
CA SER A 277 -8.79 -19.18 18.18
C SER A 277 -9.15 -18.42 16.90
N PRO A 278 -8.31 -18.46 15.84
CA PRO A 278 -8.74 -17.94 14.54
C PRO A 278 -10.02 -18.68 14.14
N PRO A 279 -10.98 -18.02 13.46
CA PRO A 279 -12.16 -18.70 12.94
C PRO A 279 -11.69 -19.92 12.15
N GLU A 280 -12.20 -21.10 12.49
CA GLU A 280 -11.80 -22.35 11.85
C GLU A 280 -11.87 -22.19 10.35
N SER A 281 -10.71 -22.26 9.66
CA SER A 281 -10.56 -22.17 8.21
C SER A 281 -11.18 -23.34 7.45
N LYS A 282 -11.93 -24.20 8.14
CA LYS A 282 -12.67 -25.32 7.58
C LYS A 282 -13.87 -24.81 6.77
N GLY A 283 -13.63 -24.41 5.56
CA GLY A 283 -14.72 -24.20 4.60
C GLY A 283 -14.57 -23.08 3.60
N MET A 284 -13.57 -22.24 3.72
CA MET A 284 -13.41 -21.11 2.80
C MET A 284 -12.74 -21.46 1.46
N TRP A 285 -12.11 -22.64 1.35
CA TRP A 285 -11.30 -23.03 0.19
C TRP A 285 -11.72 -24.34 -0.49
N ALA A 286 -12.94 -24.86 -0.23
CA ALA A 286 -13.43 -26.03 -0.95
C ALA A 286 -14.06 -25.61 -2.29
N PRO A 287 -13.57 -26.08 -3.46
CA PRO A 287 -14.22 -25.85 -4.74
C PRO A 287 -15.57 -26.60 -4.75
N GLY A 288 -16.66 -25.89 -5.01
CA GLY A 288 -17.97 -26.51 -5.24
C GLY A 288 -19.13 -26.14 -4.31
N ARG A 289 -18.99 -25.25 -3.35
CA ARG A 289 -20.15 -24.82 -2.52
C ARG A 289 -20.98 -23.75 -3.24
N LYS A 290 -22.28 -24.04 -3.38
CA LYS A 290 -23.31 -23.08 -3.80
C LYS A 290 -23.35 -21.90 -2.81
N ARG A 291 -23.55 -20.69 -3.36
CA ARG A 291 -23.68 -19.44 -2.60
C ARG A 291 -24.66 -19.59 -1.45
N PRO A 292 -24.35 -19.18 -0.20
CA PRO A 292 -25.38 -18.93 0.78
C PRO A 292 -26.26 -17.78 0.29
N GLY A 293 -27.57 -18.02 0.23
CA GLY A 293 -28.53 -16.99 -0.14
C GLY A 293 -28.45 -15.82 0.86
N ARG A 294 -28.52 -14.60 0.34
CA ARG A 294 -28.71 -13.41 1.18
C ARG A 294 -30.08 -13.53 1.85
N ASN A 295 -30.13 -13.75 3.15
CA ASN A 295 -31.33 -13.46 3.93
C ASN A 295 -31.19 -12.02 4.42
N VAL A 296 -31.85 -11.13 3.72
CA VAL A 296 -32.06 -9.74 4.15
C VAL A 296 -33.45 -9.71 4.74
N ASP A 297 -33.60 -9.18 5.95
CA ASP A 297 -34.95 -9.01 6.53
C ASP A 297 -35.73 -7.94 5.75
N PRO A 298 -37.07 -7.85 5.92
CA PRO A 298 -37.89 -6.86 5.23
C PRO A 298 -37.54 -5.39 5.52
N ALA A 299 -36.63 -5.14 6.47
CA ALA A 299 -36.12 -3.81 6.83
C ALA A 299 -34.70 -3.55 6.30
N GLY A 300 -34.10 -4.47 5.49
CA GLY A 300 -32.80 -4.27 4.83
C GLY A 300 -31.58 -4.61 5.68
N ASN A 301 -31.69 -5.35 6.80
CA ASN A 301 -30.58 -5.69 7.68
C ASN A 301 -30.00 -7.08 7.34
N CYS A 302 -28.66 -7.16 7.22
CA CYS A 302 -27.93 -8.43 7.12
C CYS A 302 -27.77 -9.08 8.49
N GLN A 303 -28.27 -10.31 8.66
CA GLN A 303 -27.99 -11.12 9.85
C GLN A 303 -26.76 -11.98 9.61
N PHE A 304 -25.72 -11.76 10.41
CA PHE A 304 -24.60 -12.69 10.54
C PHE A 304 -24.87 -13.60 11.75
N TYR A 305 -24.80 -14.92 11.53
CA TYR A 305 -24.86 -15.90 12.62
C TYR A 305 -23.54 -15.86 13.43
N GLY A 306 -23.61 -15.30 14.61
CA GLY A 306 -22.65 -15.35 15.69
C GLY A 306 -23.36 -14.81 16.91
N ASP A 307 -23.64 -15.69 17.88
CA ASP A 307 -24.39 -15.40 19.08
C ASP A 307 -23.73 -14.30 19.91
N SER A 308 -24.35 -13.13 19.96
CA SER A 308 -24.40 -12.26 21.13
C SER A 308 -25.25 -11.01 20.83
N SER A 309 -26.20 -10.80 21.71
CA SER A 309 -27.21 -9.78 21.81
C SER A 309 -26.68 -8.32 21.86
N GLN A 310 -26.27 -7.73 20.74
CA GLN A 310 -26.23 -6.27 20.60
C GLN A 310 -26.50 -5.86 19.13
N LYS A 311 -27.69 -5.33 18.91
CA LYS A 311 -28.08 -4.63 17.69
C LYS A 311 -27.40 -3.26 17.67
N LEU A 312 -26.56 -3.00 16.65
CA LEU A 312 -26.10 -1.65 16.33
C LEU A 312 -26.77 -1.20 15.04
N PRO A 313 -27.35 0.00 14.96
CA PRO A 313 -27.95 0.53 13.76
C PRO A 313 -26.85 0.93 12.77
N ILE A 314 -26.86 0.34 11.57
CA ILE A 314 -26.05 0.80 10.45
C ILE A 314 -26.99 1.64 9.56
N GLY A 315 -26.99 2.93 9.81
CA GLY A 315 -27.57 3.93 8.91
C GLY A 315 -26.45 4.65 8.21
N GLY A 316 -26.25 4.36 6.93
CA GLY A 316 -25.38 5.10 6.02
C GLY A 316 -25.84 4.81 4.59
N PRO A 317 -25.79 5.79 3.67
CA PRO A 317 -26.38 5.66 2.34
C PRO A 317 -25.63 4.61 1.51
N ASP A 318 -26.40 3.80 0.80
CA ASP A 318 -25.97 2.82 -0.21
C ASP A 318 -25.24 3.51 -1.37
N TRP A 319 -23.91 3.47 -1.36
CA TRP A 319 -23.09 3.75 -2.53
C TRP A 319 -21.92 2.78 -2.57
N TRP A 320 -22.13 1.65 -3.21
CA TRP A 320 -21.12 0.75 -3.81
C TRP A 320 -21.71 0.06 -5.06
#